data_6547ef36090890b71f52b1809213f754
#
_entry.id   6547ef36090890b71f52b1809213f754
#
_cell.length_a   1.000
_cell.length_b   1.000
_cell.length_c   1.000
_cell.angle_alpha   90.00
_cell.angle_beta   90.00
_cell.angle_gamma   90.00
#
_symmetry.space_group_name_H-M   'P 1'
#
loop_
_entity.id
_entity.type
_entity.pdbx_description
1 polymer ?
#
loop_
_entity_poly.entity_id
_entity_poly.type
_entity_poly.pdbx_seq_one_letter_code
_entity_poly.pdbx_strand_id
1 'polypeptide(L)'
;MIDQILTYNARFVANKEYEPYVTDKFPAKKLAVLTCMDTRLTELLPKALGLRNGDAKIIKNAGGLVLSETDSAIRSLLVGIYELGVQEVMVVHHSTCGACHMSYDEFKPHMLERGISPETLAEWESKGVADWLEGFHDTEASVRKTVDAIVNHPLVPKDVTVRGFIIDSVTGALTEVC
;
A
#
# COMPACT_ATOMS: atom_id res chain seq x y z
N MET A 1 4.85 -0.39 25.01
CA MET A 1 4.54 0.37 23.78
C MET A 1 3.04 0.56 23.59
N ILE A 2 2.24 -0.51 23.46
CA ILE A 2 0.76 -0.42 23.25
C ILE A 2 0.08 0.38 24.37
N ASP A 3 0.40 0.11 25.64
CA ASP A 3 -0.19 0.84 26.79
C ASP A 3 0.12 2.35 26.77
N GLN A 4 1.31 2.73 26.29
CA GLN A 4 1.65 4.15 26.10
C GLN A 4 0.79 4.81 25.00
N ILE A 5 0.51 4.07 23.92
CA ILE A 5 -0.39 4.54 22.84
C ILE A 5 -1.80 4.72 23.39
N LEU A 6 -2.31 3.77 24.19
CA LEU A 6 -3.64 3.87 24.80
C LEU A 6 -3.75 5.08 25.74
N THR A 7 -2.72 5.31 26.56
CA THR A 7 -2.67 6.48 27.45
C THR A 7 -2.66 7.80 26.67
N TYR A 8 -1.87 7.87 25.58
CA TYR A 8 -1.86 9.03 24.70
C TYR A 8 -3.22 9.26 24.03
N ASN A 9 -3.84 8.19 23.51
CA ASN A 9 -5.16 8.25 22.86
C ASN A 9 -6.24 8.78 23.80
N ALA A 10 -6.29 8.32 25.05
CA ALA A 10 -7.25 8.81 26.04
C ALA A 10 -7.12 10.34 26.24
N ARG A 11 -5.90 10.85 26.31
CA ARG A 11 -5.64 12.31 26.41
C ARG A 11 -6.05 13.04 25.13
N PHE A 12 -5.70 12.52 23.94
CA PHE A 12 -6.06 13.08 22.64
C PHE A 12 -7.58 13.26 22.51
N VAL A 13 -8.36 12.25 22.93
CA VAL A 13 -9.82 12.31 22.92
C VAL A 13 -10.35 13.31 23.96
N ALA A 14 -9.84 13.27 25.19
CA ALA A 14 -10.26 14.18 26.25
C ALA A 14 -10.02 15.65 25.92
N ASN A 15 -8.93 15.95 25.22
CA ASN A 15 -8.58 17.30 24.76
C ASN A 15 -9.24 17.68 23.42
N LYS A 16 -10.04 16.79 22.81
CA LYS A 16 -10.69 17.00 21.50
C LYS A 16 -9.72 17.31 20.36
N GLU A 17 -8.51 16.81 20.46
CA GLU A 17 -7.47 17.01 19.42
C GLU A 17 -7.84 16.38 18.08
N TYR A 18 -8.91 15.58 18.02
CA TYR A 18 -9.48 14.99 16.79
C TYR A 18 -10.29 15.99 15.93
N GLU A 19 -10.75 17.10 16.47
CA GLU A 19 -11.65 18.03 15.77
C GLU A 19 -11.15 18.47 14.38
N PRO A 20 -9.84 18.78 14.17
CA PRO A 20 -9.31 19.13 12.86
C PRO A 20 -9.33 17.98 11.83
N TYR A 21 -9.59 16.74 12.26
CA TYR A 21 -9.58 15.56 11.41
C TYR A 21 -10.98 15.03 11.07
N VAL A 22 -12.02 15.69 11.55
CA VAL A 22 -13.41 15.28 11.28
C VAL A 22 -13.72 15.46 9.79
N THR A 23 -14.15 14.35 9.17
CA THR A 23 -14.56 14.30 7.75
C THR A 23 -15.53 13.14 7.57
N ASP A 24 -16.13 13.02 6.38
CA ASP A 24 -16.97 11.89 6.05
C ASP A 24 -16.16 10.72 5.42
N LYS A 25 -16.87 9.67 5.00
CA LYS A 25 -16.23 8.48 4.42
C LYS A 25 -15.86 8.62 2.93
N PHE A 26 -16.35 9.64 2.24
CA PHE A 26 -16.13 9.80 0.81
C PHE A 26 -14.85 10.61 0.54
N PRO A 27 -13.95 10.15 -0.35
CA PRO A 27 -12.76 10.92 -0.68
C PRO A 27 -13.13 12.19 -1.48
N ALA A 28 -12.86 13.37 -0.92
CA ALA A 28 -13.22 14.64 -1.53
C ALA A 28 -12.65 14.83 -2.95
N LYS A 29 -11.47 14.23 -3.22
CA LYS A 29 -10.81 14.25 -4.53
C LYS A 29 -11.18 13.06 -5.42
N LYS A 30 -12.09 12.17 -4.98
CA LYS A 30 -12.45 10.93 -5.68
C LYS A 30 -11.23 10.06 -6.07
N LEU A 31 -10.19 10.14 -5.27
CA LEU A 31 -8.88 9.55 -5.49
C LEU A 31 -8.64 8.36 -4.56
N ALA A 32 -8.03 7.30 -5.09
CA ALA A 32 -7.35 6.28 -4.31
C ALA A 32 -5.85 6.27 -4.63
N VAL A 33 -5.03 6.04 -3.63
CA VAL A 33 -3.57 5.88 -3.76
C VAL A 33 -3.18 4.52 -3.22
N LEU A 34 -2.64 3.65 -4.08
CA LEU A 34 -2.01 2.39 -3.68
C LEU A 34 -0.50 2.64 -3.55
N THR A 35 0.05 2.36 -2.37
CA THR A 35 1.46 2.65 -2.09
C THR A 35 2.08 1.67 -1.10
N CYS A 36 3.40 1.77 -0.92
CA CYS A 36 4.13 0.96 0.04
C CYS A 36 3.79 1.32 1.50
N MET A 37 3.84 0.30 2.37
CA MET A 37 3.69 0.48 3.82
C MET A 37 4.92 1.10 4.50
N ASP A 38 5.96 1.46 3.77
CA ASP A 38 7.17 2.08 4.29
C ASP A 38 6.84 3.25 5.23
N THR A 39 7.48 3.27 6.39
CA THR A 39 7.21 4.27 7.43
C THR A 39 7.57 5.68 7.02
N ARG A 40 8.57 5.85 6.13
CA ARG A 40 8.98 7.15 5.57
C ARG A 40 7.84 7.82 4.78
N LEU A 41 6.92 7.04 4.21
CA LEU A 41 5.80 7.54 3.42
C LEU A 41 4.55 7.89 4.24
N THR A 42 4.55 7.64 5.54
CA THR A 42 3.36 7.83 6.37
C THR A 42 2.89 9.28 6.39
N GLU A 43 3.82 10.23 6.50
CA GLU A 43 3.53 11.67 6.42
C GLU A 43 4.02 12.30 5.11
N LEU A 44 5.19 11.87 4.60
CA LEU A 44 5.79 12.44 3.40
C LEU A 44 4.87 12.34 2.20
N LEU A 45 4.28 11.17 1.93
CA LEU A 45 3.45 10.97 0.75
C LEU A 45 2.23 11.91 0.72
N PRO A 46 1.33 11.95 1.72
CA PRO A 46 0.21 12.88 1.66
C PRO A 46 0.65 14.33 1.63
N LYS A 47 1.73 14.70 2.30
CA LYS A 47 2.28 16.07 2.27
C LYS A 47 2.78 16.45 0.87
N ALA A 48 3.57 15.57 0.24
CA ALA A 48 4.11 15.78 -1.10
C ALA A 48 3.02 15.86 -2.17
N LEU A 49 1.92 15.12 -2.00
CA LEU A 49 0.76 15.14 -2.90
C LEU A 49 -0.25 16.26 -2.57
N GLY A 50 -0.03 17.05 -1.53
CA GLY A 50 -0.97 18.10 -1.09
C GLY A 50 -2.29 17.53 -0.58
N LEU A 51 -2.30 16.29 -0.06
CA LEU A 51 -3.48 15.61 0.47
C LEU A 51 -3.67 15.89 1.95
N ARG A 52 -4.92 16.12 2.33
CA ARG A 52 -5.38 16.25 3.72
C ARG A 52 -6.25 15.07 4.11
N ASN A 53 -6.54 14.96 5.40
CA ASN A 53 -7.51 13.96 5.88
C ASN A 53 -8.86 14.12 5.16
N GLY A 54 -9.38 13.01 4.62
CA GLY A 54 -10.62 13.00 3.84
C GLY A 54 -10.47 13.23 2.32
N ASP A 55 -9.30 13.62 1.83
CA ASP A 55 -9.10 13.90 0.39
C ASP A 55 -9.06 12.63 -0.48
N ALA A 56 -8.43 11.56 0.00
CA ALA A 56 -8.19 10.34 -0.78
C ALA A 56 -8.26 9.07 0.09
N LYS A 57 -8.46 7.92 -0.55
CA LYS A 57 -8.26 6.60 0.05
C LYS A 57 -6.81 6.20 -0.08
N ILE A 58 -6.13 5.92 1.03
CA ILE A 58 -4.75 5.46 1.02
C ILE A 58 -4.73 3.96 1.33
N ILE A 59 -4.29 3.16 0.38
CA ILE A 59 -4.15 1.70 0.48
C ILE A 59 -2.66 1.40 0.58
N LYS A 60 -2.25 0.68 1.62
CA LYS A 60 -0.83 0.37 1.88
C LYS A 60 -0.62 -1.13 2.03
N ASN A 61 0.37 -1.66 1.34
CA ASN A 61 0.89 -3.02 1.54
C ASN A 61 2.41 -3.05 1.32
N ALA A 62 3.03 -4.21 1.48
CA ALA A 62 4.45 -4.38 1.19
C ALA A 62 4.70 -4.16 -0.31
N GLY A 63 5.47 -3.11 -0.64
CA GLY A 63 5.81 -2.73 -2.02
C GLY A 63 4.77 -1.88 -2.75
N GLY A 64 3.53 -1.76 -2.27
CA GLY A 64 2.45 -1.08 -3.03
C GLY A 64 1.94 -1.90 -4.21
N LEU A 65 1.92 -3.22 -4.09
CA LEU A 65 1.72 -4.18 -5.17
C LEU A 65 0.28 -4.69 -5.29
N VAL A 66 -0.07 -5.15 -6.49
CA VAL A 66 -1.16 -6.09 -6.74
C VAL A 66 -0.54 -7.45 -7.06
N LEU A 67 -0.77 -8.45 -6.21
CA LEU A 67 -0.17 -9.78 -6.33
C LEU A 67 -1.10 -10.80 -7.00
N SER A 68 -2.41 -10.58 -6.93
CA SER A 68 -3.42 -11.44 -7.57
C SER A 68 -4.70 -10.66 -7.84
N GLU A 69 -5.56 -11.22 -8.68
CA GLU A 69 -6.87 -10.62 -9.02
C GLU A 69 -7.82 -10.50 -7.81
N THR A 70 -7.58 -11.25 -6.74
CA THR A 70 -8.45 -11.28 -5.55
C THR A 70 -7.72 -10.82 -4.28
N ASP A 71 -6.58 -10.14 -4.40
CA ASP A 71 -5.85 -9.68 -3.23
C ASP A 71 -6.54 -8.49 -2.53
N SER A 72 -6.00 -8.14 -1.36
CA SER A 72 -6.53 -7.06 -0.52
C SER A 72 -6.46 -5.68 -1.18
N ALA A 73 -5.47 -5.42 -2.05
CA ALA A 73 -5.36 -4.16 -2.76
C ALA A 73 -6.49 -4.01 -3.78
N ILE A 74 -6.72 -5.02 -4.61
CA ILE A 74 -7.84 -5.06 -5.57
C ILE A 74 -9.17 -4.91 -4.84
N ARG A 75 -9.42 -5.70 -3.78
CA ARG A 75 -10.64 -5.58 -2.98
C ARG A 75 -10.86 -4.15 -2.49
N SER A 76 -9.82 -3.50 -1.99
CA SER A 76 -9.90 -2.14 -1.45
C SER A 76 -10.18 -1.10 -2.55
N LEU A 77 -9.59 -1.27 -3.73
CA LEU A 77 -9.85 -0.42 -4.89
C LEU A 77 -11.30 -0.57 -5.36
N LEU A 78 -11.82 -1.80 -5.50
CA LEU A 78 -13.20 -2.04 -5.91
C LEU A 78 -14.22 -1.44 -4.92
N VAL A 79 -13.98 -1.57 -3.61
CA VAL A 79 -14.82 -0.90 -2.59
C VAL A 79 -14.71 0.64 -2.75
N GLY A 80 -13.51 1.16 -2.99
CA GLY A 80 -13.30 2.59 -3.25
C GLY A 80 -14.09 3.08 -4.47
N ILE A 81 -14.06 2.35 -5.56
CA ILE A 81 -14.71 2.70 -6.81
C ILE A 81 -16.24 2.62 -6.67
N TYR A 82 -16.77 1.46 -6.26
CA TYR A 82 -18.20 1.21 -6.31
C TYR A 82 -18.99 1.82 -5.13
N GLU A 83 -18.38 1.87 -3.94
CA GLU A 83 -19.09 2.30 -2.73
C GLU A 83 -18.72 3.71 -2.26
N LEU A 84 -17.54 4.21 -2.68
CA LEU A 84 -17.00 5.45 -2.15
C LEU A 84 -16.73 6.51 -3.24
N GLY A 85 -17.05 6.20 -4.50
CA GLY A 85 -17.01 7.16 -5.61
C GLY A 85 -15.61 7.53 -6.09
N VAL A 86 -14.63 6.65 -5.91
CA VAL A 86 -13.29 6.81 -6.50
C VAL A 86 -13.38 6.74 -8.02
N GLN A 87 -12.73 7.70 -8.71
CA GLN A 87 -12.68 7.81 -10.16
C GLN A 87 -11.23 7.77 -10.69
N GLU A 88 -10.26 8.07 -9.81
CA GLU A 88 -8.85 8.08 -10.17
C GLU A 88 -8.05 7.23 -9.18
N VAL A 89 -7.07 6.50 -9.70
CA VAL A 89 -6.15 5.66 -8.92
C VAL A 89 -4.72 6.05 -9.25
N MET A 90 -3.95 6.38 -8.22
CA MET A 90 -2.50 6.51 -8.29
C MET A 90 -1.83 5.26 -7.73
N VAL A 91 -0.96 4.62 -8.50
CA VAL A 91 -0.02 3.60 -8.00
C VAL A 91 1.29 4.33 -7.73
N VAL A 92 1.71 4.40 -6.46
CA VAL A 92 2.90 5.16 -6.06
C VAL A 92 3.90 4.24 -5.36
N HIS A 93 4.92 3.81 -6.11
CA HIS A 93 6.10 3.15 -5.53
C HIS A 93 7.12 4.18 -5.07
N HIS A 94 8.22 3.76 -4.44
CA HIS A 94 9.21 4.71 -3.93
C HIS A 94 10.64 4.22 -4.12
N SER A 95 11.57 5.17 -4.12
CA SER A 95 13.00 4.88 -4.13
C SER A 95 13.43 4.09 -2.88
N THR A 96 14.42 3.22 -3.03
CA THR A 96 14.98 2.42 -1.93
C THR A 96 13.94 1.60 -1.15
N CYS A 97 12.98 1.00 -1.87
CA CYS A 97 11.94 0.15 -1.29
C CYS A 97 12.56 -1.16 -0.77
N GLY A 98 12.19 -1.55 0.46
CA GLY A 98 12.63 -2.84 1.02
C GLY A 98 12.08 -4.06 0.29
N ALA A 99 10.98 -3.90 -0.47
CA ALA A 99 10.44 -4.97 -1.31
C ALA A 99 11.21 -5.14 -2.64
N CYS A 100 12.11 -4.20 -2.99
CA CYS A 100 13.01 -4.34 -4.12
C CYS A 100 14.14 -5.31 -3.74
N HIS A 101 14.28 -6.37 -4.52
CA HIS A 101 15.22 -7.49 -4.28
C HIS A 101 14.92 -8.37 -3.05
N MET A 102 13.76 -8.20 -2.42
CA MET A 102 13.30 -9.09 -1.37
C MET A 102 13.11 -10.50 -1.93
N SER A 103 13.66 -11.53 -1.26
CA SER A 103 13.54 -12.91 -1.69
C SER A 103 13.08 -13.83 -0.56
N TYR A 104 12.42 -14.93 -0.91
CA TYR A 104 12.03 -15.94 0.06
C TYR A 104 13.24 -16.58 0.74
N ASP A 105 14.36 -16.74 0.02
CA ASP A 105 15.59 -17.32 0.58
C ASP A 105 16.16 -16.45 1.73
N GLU A 106 15.96 -15.14 1.70
CA GLU A 106 16.30 -14.24 2.81
C GLU A 106 15.29 -14.31 3.96
N PHE A 107 14.02 -14.53 3.68
CA PHE A 107 12.99 -14.68 4.70
C PHE A 107 13.10 -15.97 5.49
N LYS A 108 13.41 -17.07 4.82
CA LYS A 108 13.40 -18.42 5.41
C LYS A 108 14.28 -18.54 6.65
N PRO A 109 15.55 -18.08 6.67
CA PRO A 109 16.37 -18.07 7.88
C PRO A 109 15.75 -17.29 9.03
N HIS A 110 15.20 -16.11 8.76
CA HIS A 110 14.59 -15.27 9.78
C HIS A 110 13.35 -15.92 10.41
N MET A 111 12.55 -16.64 9.63
CA MET A 111 11.41 -17.40 10.15
C MET A 111 11.86 -18.55 11.07
N LEU A 112 12.90 -19.28 10.67
CA LEU A 112 13.50 -20.35 11.50
C LEU A 112 14.05 -19.79 12.82
N GLU A 113 14.78 -18.68 12.78
CA GLU A 113 15.31 -17.99 13.98
C GLU A 113 14.18 -17.53 14.92
N ARG A 114 13.00 -17.21 14.38
CA ARG A 114 11.81 -16.85 15.15
C ARG A 114 11.00 -18.04 15.64
N GLY A 115 11.49 -19.28 15.40
CA GLY A 115 10.92 -20.51 15.94
C GLY A 115 9.84 -21.15 15.06
N ILE A 116 9.72 -20.76 13.79
CA ILE A 116 8.89 -21.51 12.83
C ILE A 116 9.61 -22.82 12.50
N SER A 117 8.91 -23.95 12.58
CA SER A 117 9.54 -25.25 12.34
C SER A 117 9.78 -25.49 10.84
N PRO A 118 10.81 -26.29 10.48
CA PRO A 118 11.07 -26.69 9.09
C PRO A 118 9.87 -27.37 8.44
N GLU A 119 9.12 -28.17 9.19
CA GLU A 119 7.93 -28.87 8.70
C GLU A 119 6.81 -27.87 8.34
N THR A 120 6.60 -26.85 9.17
CA THR A 120 5.65 -25.77 8.88
C THR A 120 6.06 -25.01 7.62
N LEU A 121 7.35 -24.69 7.47
CA LEU A 121 7.85 -24.03 6.26
C LEU A 121 7.63 -24.88 5.01
N ALA A 122 7.98 -26.18 5.06
CA ALA A 122 7.77 -27.09 3.94
C ALA A 122 6.28 -27.20 3.54
N GLU A 123 5.37 -27.21 4.51
CA GLU A 123 3.93 -27.17 4.23
C GLU A 123 3.52 -25.90 3.50
N TRP A 124 3.98 -24.72 3.94
CA TRP A 124 3.63 -23.45 3.30
C TRP A 124 4.34 -23.25 1.96
N GLU A 125 5.56 -23.76 1.79
CA GLU A 125 6.24 -23.80 0.50
C GLU A 125 5.41 -24.58 -0.54
N SER A 126 4.81 -25.71 -0.13
CA SER A 126 3.91 -26.47 -1.02
C SER A 126 2.64 -25.72 -1.42
N LYS A 127 2.28 -24.65 -0.68
CA LYS A 127 1.13 -23.76 -0.95
C LYS A 127 1.53 -22.49 -1.73
N GLY A 128 2.80 -22.37 -2.15
CA GLY A 128 3.30 -21.26 -2.96
C GLY A 128 3.73 -20.03 -2.16
N VAL A 129 4.03 -20.16 -0.85
CA VAL A 129 4.46 -19.02 -0.03
C VAL A 129 5.79 -18.42 -0.52
N ALA A 130 6.66 -19.23 -1.12
CA ALA A 130 7.93 -18.75 -1.67
C ALA A 130 7.68 -17.68 -2.74
N ASP A 131 6.92 -18.01 -3.77
CA ASP A 131 6.58 -17.05 -4.84
C ASP A 131 5.78 -15.85 -4.33
N TRP A 132 4.90 -16.07 -3.33
CA TRP A 132 4.09 -15.01 -2.75
C TRP A 132 4.90 -13.99 -1.94
N LEU A 133 6.02 -14.40 -1.36
CA LEU A 133 6.93 -13.53 -0.61
C LEU A 133 8.05 -12.92 -1.47
N GLU A 134 8.16 -13.32 -2.76
CA GLU A 134 9.12 -12.68 -3.66
C GLU A 134 8.76 -11.20 -3.88
N GLY A 135 9.80 -10.36 -3.89
CA GLY A 135 9.67 -8.94 -4.20
C GLY A 135 9.77 -8.67 -5.70
N PHE A 136 10.21 -7.48 -6.02
CA PHE A 136 10.47 -7.08 -7.40
C PHE A 136 11.95 -6.67 -7.56
N HIS A 137 12.45 -6.63 -8.82
CA HIS A 137 13.84 -6.30 -9.09
C HIS A 137 14.02 -4.94 -9.77
N ASP A 138 12.94 -4.39 -10.33
CA ASP A 138 12.91 -3.11 -11.01
C ASP A 138 11.67 -2.33 -10.60
N THR A 139 11.87 -1.14 -10.03
CA THR A 139 10.78 -0.33 -9.48
C THR A 139 9.85 0.18 -10.57
N GLU A 140 10.38 0.61 -11.72
CA GLU A 140 9.56 1.12 -12.83
C GLU A 140 8.73 0.00 -13.47
N ALA A 141 9.34 -1.14 -13.73
CA ALA A 141 8.63 -2.32 -14.23
C ALA A 141 7.54 -2.78 -13.27
N SER A 142 7.79 -2.71 -11.97
CA SER A 142 6.82 -3.05 -10.93
C SER A 142 5.63 -2.09 -10.90
N VAL A 143 5.86 -0.78 -11.06
CA VAL A 143 4.77 0.22 -11.22
C VAL A 143 3.91 -0.14 -12.42
N ARG A 144 4.52 -0.35 -13.60
CA ARG A 144 3.79 -0.71 -14.83
C ARG A 144 2.97 -1.98 -14.66
N LYS A 145 3.56 -3.04 -14.10
CA LYS A 145 2.87 -4.30 -13.82
C LYS A 145 1.66 -4.12 -12.90
N THR A 146 1.80 -3.28 -11.86
CA THR A 146 0.71 -3.01 -10.91
C THR A 146 -0.41 -2.19 -11.56
N VAL A 147 -0.08 -1.17 -12.37
CA VAL A 147 -1.05 -0.40 -13.16
C VAL A 147 -1.78 -1.32 -14.13
N ASP A 148 -1.06 -2.15 -14.89
CA ASP A 148 -1.63 -3.09 -15.85
C ASP A 148 -2.58 -4.09 -15.17
N ALA A 149 -2.22 -4.60 -14.00
CA ALA A 149 -3.06 -5.51 -13.22
C ALA A 149 -4.40 -4.85 -12.81
N ILE A 150 -4.39 -3.55 -12.47
CA ILE A 150 -5.60 -2.81 -12.11
C ILE A 150 -6.43 -2.48 -13.35
N VAL A 151 -5.82 -1.91 -14.41
CA VAL A 151 -6.51 -1.48 -15.64
C VAL A 151 -7.18 -2.65 -16.37
N ASN A 152 -6.52 -3.81 -16.38
CA ASN A 152 -7.02 -5.01 -17.04
C ASN A 152 -7.90 -5.89 -16.14
N HIS A 153 -8.09 -5.52 -14.88
CA HIS A 153 -8.94 -6.28 -13.99
C HIS A 153 -10.42 -6.24 -14.46
N PRO A 154 -11.10 -7.39 -14.59
CA PRO A 154 -12.46 -7.47 -15.17
C PRO A 154 -13.51 -6.64 -14.43
N LEU A 155 -13.31 -6.40 -13.13
CA LEU A 155 -14.23 -5.65 -12.28
C LEU A 155 -13.84 -4.17 -12.11
N VAL A 156 -12.79 -3.68 -12.75
CA VAL A 156 -12.45 -2.24 -12.76
C VAL A 156 -13.11 -1.58 -13.97
N PRO A 157 -13.97 -0.56 -13.77
CA PRO A 157 -14.63 0.14 -14.85
C PRO A 157 -13.63 0.87 -15.76
N LYS A 158 -13.91 0.93 -17.05
CA LYS A 158 -13.00 1.52 -18.05
C LYS A 158 -12.91 3.05 -18.00
N ASP A 159 -13.81 3.70 -17.27
CA ASP A 159 -13.81 5.14 -17.02
C ASP A 159 -12.98 5.54 -15.78
N VAL A 160 -12.44 4.56 -15.04
CA VAL A 160 -11.49 4.82 -13.93
C VAL A 160 -10.11 5.05 -14.51
N THR A 161 -9.55 6.23 -14.24
CA THR A 161 -8.17 6.55 -14.63
C THR A 161 -7.18 5.94 -13.64
N VAL A 162 -6.18 5.22 -14.15
CA VAL A 162 -5.10 4.63 -13.33
C VAL A 162 -3.76 5.11 -13.86
N ARG A 163 -2.93 5.70 -13.00
CA ARG A 163 -1.60 6.20 -13.37
C ARG A 163 -0.55 5.73 -12.38
N GLY A 164 0.68 5.53 -12.87
CA GLY A 164 1.80 4.98 -12.12
C GLY A 164 2.90 6.00 -11.86
N PHE A 165 3.44 6.02 -10.65
CA PHE A 165 4.44 6.98 -10.19
C PHE A 165 5.51 6.33 -9.32
N ILE A 166 6.66 7.00 -9.25
CA ILE A 166 7.72 6.74 -8.25
C ILE A 166 7.92 8.02 -7.45
N ILE A 167 7.84 7.93 -6.13
CA ILE A 167 8.18 9.01 -5.21
C ILE A 167 9.57 8.81 -4.63
N ASP A 168 10.38 9.86 -4.60
CA ASP A 168 11.62 9.86 -3.85
C ASP A 168 11.33 9.85 -2.35
N SER A 169 11.82 8.84 -1.63
CA SER A 169 11.50 8.63 -0.22
C SER A 169 12.16 9.61 0.75
N VAL A 170 12.98 10.53 0.24
CA VAL A 170 13.66 11.58 1.02
C VAL A 170 13.06 12.94 0.73
N THR A 171 12.92 13.28 -0.53
CA THR A 171 12.52 14.63 -0.97
C THR A 171 11.04 14.76 -1.27
N GLY A 172 10.34 13.64 -1.51
CA GLY A 172 8.96 13.63 -1.97
C GLY A 172 8.78 13.98 -3.45
N ALA A 173 9.88 14.09 -4.23
CA ALA A 173 9.79 14.33 -5.66
C ALA A 173 9.06 13.16 -6.34
N LEU A 174 8.05 13.49 -7.16
CA LEU A 174 7.19 12.52 -7.85
C LEU A 174 7.53 12.48 -9.33
N THR A 175 7.80 11.28 -9.84
CA THR A 175 8.04 11.03 -11.27
C THR A 175 6.95 10.11 -11.79
N GLU A 176 6.31 10.50 -12.89
CA GLU A 176 5.34 9.66 -13.58
C GLU A 176 6.04 8.58 -14.42
N VAL A 177 5.49 7.36 -14.38
CA VAL A 177 5.99 6.19 -15.12
C VAL A 177 5.07 5.81 -16.28
N CYS A 178 3.74 5.85 -16.04
CA CYS A 178 2.71 5.49 -17.02
C CYS A 178 1.33 5.96 -16.58
#